data_8cc57526b0d7d01082ae91152e2d7fe0
#
_entry.id   8cc57526b0d7d01082ae91152e2d7fe0
#
_cell.length_a   1.000
_cell.length_b   1.000
_cell.length_c   1.000
_cell.angle_alpha   90.00
_cell.angle_beta   90.00
_cell.angle_gamma   90.00
#
_symmetry.space_group_name_H-M   'P 1'
#
loop_
_entity.id
_entity.type
_entity.pdbx_description
1 polymer ?
#
loop_
_entity_poly.entity_id
_entity_poly.type
_entity_poly.pdbx_seq_one_letter_code
_entity_poly.pdbx_strand_id
1 'polypeptide(L)'
;DFSELRPHLYMLPQGEAVRHAFRVASGLDSMVLGEPQILGQMKDAVRHAEEAGGLGTYLHQLFQRSFSVAKEVRSTTEIGAHSVSMAAAAVRLSQRIFDKVADQNVLFIGAGEMIELCATHFAAQNPKSITIANRTMQRGEALAHRFNGRAIALSTLPEQLPQFDIVISCTASTLPLIGLGLVERALKARRHKPMFMVDLAVPRDIEAEVARLDGVFLCKVDELAQVVQAGLERRQAAEAPQEPARSAERYPDAAVQAELREARAAAKEARAAAAEAKTAQ
;
A
#
# COMPACT_ATOMS: atom_id res chain seq x y z
N ASP A 1 1.48 -31.63 -7.26
CA ASP A 1 2.53 -32.40 -6.60
C ASP A 1 3.24 -31.54 -5.58
N PHE A 2 3.48 -32.09 -4.35
CA PHE A 2 4.15 -31.32 -3.28
C PHE A 2 5.59 -30.94 -3.64
N SER A 3 6.24 -31.70 -4.50
CA SER A 3 7.59 -31.42 -5.02
C SER A 3 7.66 -30.12 -5.84
N GLU A 4 6.60 -29.75 -6.54
CA GLU A 4 6.49 -28.51 -7.32
C GLU A 4 6.28 -27.30 -6.42
N LEU A 5 5.63 -27.48 -5.27
CA LEU A 5 5.40 -26.40 -4.32
C LEU A 5 6.61 -26.12 -3.43
N ARG A 6 7.44 -27.12 -3.17
CA ARG A 6 8.58 -27.04 -2.24
C ARG A 6 9.53 -25.87 -2.50
N PRO A 7 9.90 -25.52 -3.74
CA PRO A 7 10.74 -24.35 -4.02
C PRO A 7 10.11 -23.00 -3.66
N HIS A 8 8.78 -22.98 -3.48
CA HIS A 8 8.00 -21.79 -3.16
C HIS A 8 7.57 -21.74 -1.70
N LEU A 9 8.03 -22.69 -0.88
CA LEU A 9 7.71 -22.79 0.55
C LEU A 9 8.96 -22.57 1.39
N TYR A 10 8.78 -21.91 2.50
CA TYR A 10 9.76 -21.83 3.57
C TYR A 10 9.15 -22.33 4.88
N MET A 11 9.99 -22.84 5.77
CA MET A 11 9.58 -23.30 7.09
C MET A 11 10.32 -22.51 8.17
N LEU A 12 9.54 -21.98 9.11
CA LEU A 12 10.05 -21.27 10.26
C LEU A 12 9.83 -22.12 11.51
N PRO A 13 10.89 -22.49 12.25
CA PRO A 13 10.73 -23.32 13.44
C PRO A 13 10.25 -22.50 14.64
N GLN A 14 9.40 -23.07 15.46
CA GLN A 14 9.04 -22.64 16.82
C GLN A 14 8.84 -21.10 16.97
N GLY A 15 9.77 -20.43 17.67
CA GLY A 15 9.68 -19.00 17.97
C GLY A 15 9.75 -18.10 16.74
N GLU A 16 10.38 -18.53 15.65
CA GLU A 16 10.41 -17.80 14.39
C GLU A 16 9.04 -17.81 13.71
N ALA A 17 8.33 -18.95 13.73
CA ALA A 17 6.96 -19.03 13.23
C ALA A 17 6.02 -18.09 13.99
N VAL A 18 6.14 -18.05 15.33
CA VAL A 18 5.37 -17.14 16.18
C VAL A 18 5.66 -15.69 15.82
N ARG A 19 6.94 -15.31 15.75
CA ARG A 19 7.36 -13.95 15.39
C ARG A 19 6.83 -13.56 14.00
N HIS A 20 6.94 -14.47 13.04
CA HIS A 20 6.43 -14.24 11.69
C HIS A 20 4.92 -14.02 11.66
N ALA A 21 4.13 -14.84 12.38
CA ALA A 21 2.68 -14.65 12.48
C ALA A 21 2.31 -13.27 13.02
N PHE A 22 3.00 -12.76 14.05
CA PHE A 22 2.79 -11.42 14.57
C PHE A 22 3.18 -10.33 13.56
N ARG A 23 4.30 -10.50 12.86
CA ARG A 23 4.77 -9.55 11.83
C ARG A 23 3.78 -9.46 10.68
N VAL A 24 3.33 -10.61 10.15
CA VAL A 24 2.35 -10.67 9.05
C VAL A 24 1.02 -10.05 9.49
N ALA A 25 0.49 -10.43 10.67
CA ALA A 25 -0.76 -9.87 11.19
C ALA A 25 -0.70 -8.34 11.34
N SER A 26 0.46 -7.81 11.68
CA SER A 26 0.71 -6.36 11.84
C SER A 26 0.99 -5.65 10.50
N GLY A 27 1.06 -6.38 9.38
CA GLY A 27 1.40 -5.82 8.08
C GLY A 27 2.86 -5.38 7.94
N LEU A 28 3.77 -5.96 8.76
CA LEU A 28 5.21 -5.65 8.75
C LEU A 28 6.01 -6.45 7.72
N ASP A 29 5.39 -7.44 7.10
CA ASP A 29 6.00 -8.36 6.14
C ASP A 29 5.39 -8.21 4.74
N SER A 30 4.77 -7.09 4.48
CA SER A 30 4.18 -6.71 3.19
C SER A 30 5.03 -5.66 2.49
N MET A 31 4.97 -5.65 1.16
CA MET A 31 5.55 -4.59 0.32
C MET A 31 4.98 -3.21 0.69
N VAL A 32 3.69 -3.17 1.03
CA VAL A 32 3.03 -1.98 1.59
C VAL A 32 2.91 -2.18 3.08
N LEU A 33 3.81 -1.57 3.85
CA LEU A 33 3.81 -1.67 5.30
C LEU A 33 2.46 -1.19 5.87
N GLY A 34 1.89 -2.01 6.76
CA GLY A 34 0.65 -1.67 7.44
C GLY A 34 -0.63 -1.84 6.61
N GLU A 35 -0.58 -2.60 5.53
CA GLU A 35 -1.73 -2.90 4.68
C GLU A 35 -2.89 -3.50 5.50
N PRO A 36 -4.06 -2.84 5.57
CA PRO A 36 -5.15 -3.24 6.45
C PRO A 36 -5.78 -4.58 6.08
N GLN A 37 -5.79 -4.92 4.79
CA GLN A 37 -6.44 -6.13 4.28
C GLN A 37 -5.76 -7.42 4.77
N ILE A 38 -4.46 -7.43 5.07
CA ILE A 38 -3.72 -8.62 5.54
C ILE A 38 -4.33 -9.17 6.83
N LEU A 39 -4.64 -8.29 7.78
CA LEU A 39 -5.28 -8.72 9.03
C LEU A 39 -6.67 -9.31 8.79
N GLY A 40 -7.43 -8.78 7.84
CA GLY A 40 -8.71 -9.32 7.40
C GLY A 40 -8.56 -10.71 6.78
N GLN A 41 -7.65 -10.85 5.82
CA GLN A 41 -7.35 -12.12 5.15
C GLN A 41 -6.89 -13.21 6.14
N MET A 42 -6.03 -12.86 7.11
CA MET A 42 -5.62 -13.81 8.15
C MET A 42 -6.80 -14.27 9.03
N LYS A 43 -7.71 -13.37 9.39
CA LYS A 43 -8.92 -13.74 10.15
C LYS A 43 -9.83 -14.67 9.36
N ASP A 44 -10.00 -14.40 8.07
CA ASP A 44 -10.80 -15.26 7.20
C ASP A 44 -10.17 -16.65 7.04
N ALA A 45 -8.84 -16.71 6.88
CA ALA A 45 -8.10 -17.98 6.83
C ALA A 45 -8.23 -18.79 8.12
N VAL A 46 -8.13 -18.12 9.28
CA VAL A 46 -8.30 -18.77 10.59
C VAL A 46 -9.72 -19.29 10.75
N ARG A 47 -10.73 -18.51 10.37
CA ARG A 47 -12.14 -18.93 10.41
C ARG A 47 -12.38 -20.17 9.54
N HIS A 48 -11.88 -20.19 8.30
CA HIS A 48 -11.99 -21.35 7.42
C HIS A 48 -11.27 -22.58 8.00
N ALA A 49 -10.13 -22.40 8.66
CA ALA A 49 -9.42 -23.49 9.32
C ALA A 49 -10.19 -24.03 10.54
N GLU A 50 -10.88 -23.16 11.28
CA GLU A 50 -11.80 -23.58 12.38
C GLU A 50 -12.99 -24.38 11.85
N GLU A 51 -13.65 -23.89 10.80
CA GLU A 51 -14.80 -24.56 10.15
C GLU A 51 -14.41 -25.94 9.61
N ALA A 52 -13.17 -26.09 9.12
CA ALA A 52 -12.60 -27.35 8.65
C ALA A 52 -12.10 -28.27 9.79
N GLY A 53 -12.17 -27.85 11.06
CA GLY A 53 -11.65 -28.61 12.20
C GLY A 53 -10.12 -28.72 12.26
N GLY A 54 -9.41 -27.91 11.46
CA GLY A 54 -7.93 -27.91 11.36
C GLY A 54 -7.21 -27.04 12.40
N LEU A 55 -7.95 -26.29 13.23
CA LEU A 55 -7.35 -25.35 14.17
C LEU A 55 -7.43 -25.89 15.61
N GLY A 56 -6.28 -26.29 16.15
CA GLY A 56 -6.18 -26.70 17.55
C GLY A 56 -6.08 -25.50 18.50
N THR A 57 -6.26 -25.75 19.80
CA THR A 57 -6.31 -24.72 20.86
C THR A 57 -5.10 -23.78 20.85
N TYR A 58 -3.89 -24.30 20.67
CA TYR A 58 -2.67 -23.49 20.66
C TYR A 58 -2.59 -22.55 19.47
N LEU A 59 -2.95 -23.02 18.27
CA LEU A 59 -2.98 -22.19 17.07
C LEU A 59 -4.08 -21.13 17.17
N HIS A 60 -5.25 -21.49 17.69
CA HIS A 60 -6.32 -20.53 17.96
C HIS A 60 -5.83 -19.40 18.86
N GLN A 61 -5.20 -19.73 20.00
CA GLN A 61 -4.66 -18.72 20.92
C GLN A 61 -3.57 -17.86 20.28
N LEU A 62 -2.66 -18.45 19.49
CA LEU A 62 -1.63 -17.72 18.75
C LEU A 62 -2.25 -16.67 17.83
N PHE A 63 -3.22 -17.07 17.00
CA PHE A 63 -3.84 -16.15 16.05
C PHE A 63 -4.67 -15.07 16.73
N GLN A 64 -5.46 -15.42 17.76
CA GLN A 64 -6.22 -14.41 18.52
C GLN A 64 -5.28 -13.38 19.17
N ARG A 65 -4.14 -13.83 19.71
CA ARG A 65 -3.13 -12.92 20.26
C ARG A 65 -2.47 -12.06 19.18
N SER A 66 -2.16 -12.64 18.02
CA SER A 66 -1.61 -11.92 16.88
C SER A 66 -2.57 -10.83 16.39
N PHE A 67 -3.87 -11.09 16.35
CA PHE A 67 -4.88 -10.11 15.98
C PHE A 67 -5.01 -8.96 16.99
N SER A 68 -4.90 -9.27 18.29
CA SER A 68 -4.90 -8.25 19.34
C SER A 68 -3.70 -7.33 19.23
N VAL A 69 -2.50 -7.90 19.09
CA VAL A 69 -1.25 -7.13 18.93
C VAL A 69 -1.24 -6.33 17.64
N ALA A 70 -1.74 -6.88 16.53
CA ALA A 70 -1.83 -6.16 15.26
C ALA A 70 -2.73 -4.92 15.36
N LYS A 71 -3.82 -4.99 16.14
CA LYS A 71 -4.69 -3.83 16.42
C LYS A 71 -3.96 -2.79 17.27
N GLU A 72 -3.24 -3.23 18.29
CA GLU A 72 -2.45 -2.36 19.16
C GLU A 72 -1.38 -1.63 18.36
N VAL A 73 -0.58 -2.34 17.56
CA VAL A 73 0.45 -1.76 16.68
C VAL A 73 -0.17 -0.69 15.77
N ARG A 74 -1.34 -0.95 15.16
CA ARG A 74 -2.01 0.03 14.31
C ARG A 74 -2.50 1.27 15.04
N SER A 75 -2.93 1.12 16.30
CA SER A 75 -3.47 2.24 17.08
C SER A 75 -2.39 3.06 17.75
N THR A 76 -1.21 2.47 18.00
CA THR A 76 -0.10 3.11 18.73
C THR A 76 1.06 3.56 17.85
N THR A 77 1.05 3.17 16.56
CA THR A 77 2.11 3.52 15.61
C THR A 77 1.52 4.05 14.30
N GLU A 78 2.34 4.75 13.53
CA GLU A 78 1.94 5.28 12.21
C GLU A 78 1.92 4.22 11.09
N ILE A 79 2.05 2.94 11.42
CA ILE A 79 2.15 1.87 10.41
C ILE A 79 0.90 1.79 9.53
N GLY A 80 -0.27 2.12 10.07
CA GLY A 80 -1.53 2.23 9.33
C GLY A 80 -1.62 3.43 8.39
N ALA A 81 -0.72 4.40 8.50
CA ALA A 81 -0.72 5.60 7.66
C ALA A 81 -0.12 5.38 6.26
N HIS A 82 0.57 4.25 6.02
CA HIS A 82 1.25 4.00 4.75
C HIS A 82 0.29 3.83 3.56
N SER A 83 -0.81 3.10 3.71
CA SER A 83 -1.80 2.95 2.64
C SER A 83 -2.48 4.28 2.31
N VAL A 84 -2.79 5.10 3.32
CA VAL A 84 -3.26 6.49 3.14
C VAL A 84 -2.20 7.32 2.42
N SER A 85 -0.93 7.15 2.78
CA SER A 85 0.19 7.84 2.14
C SER A 85 0.38 7.42 0.67
N MET A 86 0.12 6.14 0.33
CA MET A 86 0.14 5.63 -1.04
C MET A 86 -0.94 6.30 -1.91
N ALA A 87 -2.19 6.33 -1.44
CA ALA A 87 -3.28 6.99 -2.15
C ALA A 87 -3.00 8.51 -2.34
N ALA A 88 -2.50 9.18 -1.29
CA ALA A 88 -2.10 10.58 -1.37
C ALA A 88 -0.90 10.80 -2.31
N ALA A 89 0.05 9.85 -2.39
CA ALA A 89 1.18 9.92 -3.31
C ALA A 89 0.73 9.78 -4.77
N ALA A 90 -0.23 8.88 -5.06
CA ALA A 90 -0.82 8.76 -6.39
C ALA A 90 -1.47 10.07 -6.85
N VAL A 91 -2.22 10.76 -5.97
CA VAL A 91 -2.77 12.09 -6.25
C VAL A 91 -1.65 13.11 -6.53
N ARG A 92 -0.61 13.18 -5.68
CA ARG A 92 0.51 14.10 -5.88
C ARG A 92 1.26 13.86 -7.20
N LEU A 93 1.43 12.59 -7.59
CA LEU A 93 2.06 12.26 -8.87
C LEU A 93 1.18 12.68 -10.05
N SER A 94 -0.14 12.47 -9.97
CA SER A 94 -1.06 12.93 -11.02
C SER A 94 -1.02 14.45 -11.21
N GLN A 95 -0.88 15.22 -10.12
CA GLN A 95 -0.74 16.68 -10.15
C GLN A 95 0.58 17.18 -10.76
N ARG A 96 1.57 16.31 -10.95
CA ARG A 96 2.80 16.65 -11.67
C ARG A 96 2.68 16.47 -13.19
N ILE A 97 1.70 15.66 -13.61
CA ILE A 97 1.45 15.34 -15.03
C ILE A 97 0.32 16.21 -15.56
N PHE A 98 -0.67 16.50 -14.75
CA PHE A 98 -1.84 17.28 -15.10
C PHE A 98 -1.90 18.56 -14.26
N ASP A 99 -2.15 19.70 -14.87
CA ASP A 99 -2.27 20.98 -14.17
C ASP A 99 -3.39 20.95 -13.13
N LYS A 100 -4.51 20.29 -13.46
CA LYS A 100 -5.66 20.15 -12.57
C LYS A 100 -6.26 18.75 -12.68
N VAL A 101 -6.35 18.05 -11.56
CA VAL A 101 -7.06 16.76 -11.46
C VAL A 101 -8.57 16.95 -11.70
N ALA A 102 -9.10 18.13 -11.39
CA ALA A 102 -10.50 18.49 -11.61
C ALA A 102 -10.95 18.41 -13.09
N ASP A 103 -10.03 18.55 -14.02
CA ASP A 103 -10.30 18.47 -15.45
C ASP A 103 -10.18 17.04 -16.01
N GLN A 104 -9.78 16.06 -15.19
CA GLN A 104 -9.45 14.71 -15.61
C GLN A 104 -10.57 13.70 -15.33
N ASN A 105 -10.70 12.73 -16.22
CA ASN A 105 -11.54 11.55 -16.02
C ASN A 105 -10.72 10.44 -15.34
N VAL A 106 -11.17 9.98 -14.18
CA VAL A 106 -10.46 8.97 -13.38
C VAL A 106 -11.16 7.63 -13.46
N LEU A 107 -10.41 6.59 -13.81
CA LEU A 107 -10.84 5.21 -13.80
C LEU A 107 -10.17 4.45 -12.68
N PHE A 108 -10.96 3.74 -11.90
CA PHE A 108 -10.50 2.76 -10.92
C PHE A 108 -10.88 1.36 -11.38
N ILE A 109 -9.91 0.43 -11.35
CA ILE A 109 -10.10 -0.97 -11.74
C ILE A 109 -9.96 -1.85 -10.52
N GLY A 110 -11.06 -2.49 -10.14
CA GLY A 110 -11.24 -3.22 -8.89
C GLY A 110 -12.25 -2.52 -7.98
N ALA A 111 -12.61 -3.19 -6.88
CA ALA A 111 -13.53 -2.67 -5.86
C ALA A 111 -13.12 -3.19 -4.47
N GLY A 112 -11.81 -3.24 -4.21
CA GLY A 112 -11.22 -3.56 -2.92
C GLY A 112 -10.90 -2.31 -2.10
N GLU A 113 -10.46 -2.50 -0.85
CA GLU A 113 -10.16 -1.42 0.11
C GLU A 113 -9.15 -0.39 -0.43
N MET A 114 -8.11 -0.85 -1.14
CA MET A 114 -7.11 0.06 -1.70
C MET A 114 -7.70 0.96 -2.80
N ILE A 115 -8.56 0.42 -3.64
CA ILE A 115 -9.28 1.20 -4.66
C ILE A 115 -10.23 2.20 -3.99
N GLU A 116 -10.96 1.78 -2.97
CA GLU A 116 -11.83 2.67 -2.19
C GLU A 116 -11.04 3.83 -1.56
N LEU A 117 -9.87 3.53 -0.98
CA LEU A 117 -8.99 4.53 -0.39
C LEU A 117 -8.47 5.51 -1.45
N CYS A 118 -7.99 5.01 -2.60
CA CYS A 118 -7.57 5.86 -3.72
C CYS A 118 -8.72 6.71 -4.23
N ALA A 119 -9.91 6.13 -4.41
CA ALA A 119 -11.09 6.85 -4.87
C ALA A 119 -11.48 7.97 -3.89
N THR A 120 -11.37 7.74 -2.59
CA THR A 120 -11.60 8.77 -1.55
C THR A 120 -10.63 9.96 -1.72
N HIS A 121 -9.35 9.68 -1.90
CA HIS A 121 -8.34 10.73 -2.06
C HIS A 121 -8.48 11.50 -3.38
N PHE A 122 -8.83 10.81 -4.48
CA PHE A 122 -9.09 11.45 -5.77
C PHE A 122 -10.40 12.23 -5.78
N ALA A 123 -11.46 11.71 -5.15
CA ALA A 123 -12.74 12.41 -5.03
C ALA A 123 -12.60 13.77 -4.32
N ALA A 124 -11.71 13.85 -3.32
CA ALA A 124 -11.39 15.12 -2.65
C ALA A 124 -10.76 16.18 -3.58
N GLN A 125 -10.25 15.79 -4.75
CA GLN A 125 -9.74 16.70 -5.79
C GLN A 125 -10.82 17.14 -6.78
N ASN A 126 -12.07 16.68 -6.61
CA ASN A 126 -13.21 16.97 -7.47
C ASN A 126 -12.93 16.70 -8.97
N PRO A 127 -12.50 15.47 -9.36
CA PRO A 127 -12.21 15.16 -10.76
C PRO A 127 -13.46 15.31 -11.61
N LYS A 128 -13.26 15.49 -12.92
CA LYS A 128 -14.36 15.64 -13.89
C LYS A 128 -15.32 14.46 -13.87
N SER A 129 -14.80 13.25 -13.72
CA SER A 129 -15.60 12.04 -13.53
C SER A 129 -14.84 10.97 -12.77
N ILE A 130 -15.57 10.15 -12.02
CA ILE A 130 -15.07 8.93 -11.39
C ILE A 130 -15.81 7.75 -12.02
N THR A 131 -15.06 6.76 -12.48
CA THR A 131 -15.61 5.52 -13.04
C THR A 131 -14.94 4.33 -12.34
N ILE A 132 -15.74 3.35 -11.95
CA ILE A 132 -15.26 2.09 -11.34
C ILE A 132 -15.48 0.96 -12.34
N ALA A 133 -14.40 0.31 -12.78
CA ALA A 133 -14.48 -0.92 -13.57
C ALA A 133 -14.29 -2.13 -12.63
N ASN A 134 -15.25 -3.04 -12.64
CA ASN A 134 -15.13 -4.24 -11.82
C ASN A 134 -15.73 -5.46 -12.53
N ARG A 135 -15.21 -6.66 -12.20
CA ARG A 135 -15.75 -7.92 -12.73
C ARG A 135 -17.17 -8.16 -12.24
N THR A 136 -17.44 -7.89 -10.95
CA THR A 136 -18.79 -7.97 -10.37
C THR A 136 -19.42 -6.59 -10.40
N MET A 137 -20.42 -6.40 -11.27
CA MET A 137 -21.05 -5.10 -11.49
C MET A 137 -21.63 -4.49 -10.21
N GLN A 138 -22.33 -5.27 -9.39
CA GLN A 138 -22.93 -4.82 -8.13
C GLN A 138 -21.90 -4.21 -7.17
N ARG A 139 -20.70 -4.82 -7.06
CA ARG A 139 -19.61 -4.27 -6.21
C ARG A 139 -19.08 -2.96 -6.78
N GLY A 140 -18.95 -2.88 -8.09
CA GLY A 140 -18.54 -1.65 -8.78
C GLY A 140 -19.55 -0.52 -8.56
N GLU A 141 -20.85 -0.81 -8.71
CA GLU A 141 -21.94 0.15 -8.50
C GLU A 141 -22.02 0.64 -7.05
N ALA A 142 -21.92 -0.26 -6.09
CA ALA A 142 -21.91 0.11 -4.66
C ALA A 142 -20.78 1.08 -4.32
N LEU A 143 -19.57 0.85 -4.88
CA LEU A 143 -18.44 1.74 -4.68
C LEU A 143 -18.61 3.06 -5.44
N ALA A 144 -19.03 3.01 -6.71
CA ALA A 144 -19.22 4.19 -7.54
C ALA A 144 -20.26 5.16 -6.96
N HIS A 145 -21.35 4.64 -6.41
CA HIS A 145 -22.41 5.42 -5.77
C HIS A 145 -21.88 6.32 -4.64
N ARG A 146 -20.90 5.86 -3.88
CA ARG A 146 -20.31 6.63 -2.77
C ARG A 146 -19.57 7.89 -3.23
N PHE A 147 -19.15 7.93 -4.48
CA PHE A 147 -18.38 9.04 -5.08
C PHE A 147 -19.14 9.77 -6.18
N ASN A 148 -20.47 9.61 -6.28
CA ASN A 148 -21.28 10.13 -7.38
C ASN A 148 -20.72 9.75 -8.76
N GLY A 149 -20.06 8.60 -8.84
CA GLY A 149 -19.45 8.07 -10.05
C GLY A 149 -20.32 7.08 -10.78
N ARG A 150 -19.81 6.51 -11.85
CA ARG A 150 -20.46 5.44 -12.61
C ARG A 150 -19.67 4.15 -12.52
N ALA A 151 -20.34 3.00 -12.64
CA ALA A 151 -19.69 1.70 -12.79
C ALA A 151 -19.76 1.24 -14.26
N ILE A 152 -18.73 0.49 -14.65
CA ILE A 152 -18.68 -0.21 -15.96
C ILE A 152 -18.25 -1.67 -15.73
N ALA A 153 -18.69 -2.56 -16.60
CA ALA A 153 -18.20 -3.92 -16.61
C ALA A 153 -16.72 -3.95 -17.07
N LEU A 154 -15.91 -4.77 -16.43
CA LEU A 154 -14.48 -4.90 -16.79
C LEU A 154 -14.31 -5.34 -18.27
N SER A 155 -15.26 -6.11 -18.81
CA SER A 155 -15.27 -6.54 -20.22
C SER A 155 -15.39 -5.39 -21.22
N THR A 156 -15.90 -4.23 -20.81
CA THR A 156 -16.04 -3.04 -21.68
C THR A 156 -14.81 -2.12 -21.61
N LEU A 157 -13.80 -2.50 -20.82
CA LEU A 157 -12.58 -1.69 -20.66
C LEU A 157 -11.90 -1.35 -21.99
N PRO A 158 -11.82 -2.25 -23.00
CA PRO A 158 -11.15 -1.94 -24.26
C PRO A 158 -11.76 -0.75 -25.02
N GLU A 159 -13.08 -0.60 -24.99
CA GLU A 159 -13.78 0.48 -25.68
C GLU A 159 -13.79 1.76 -24.83
N GLN A 160 -13.73 1.63 -23.52
CA GLN A 160 -13.88 2.75 -22.58
C GLN A 160 -12.54 3.41 -22.22
N LEU A 161 -11.43 2.65 -22.26
CA LEU A 161 -10.11 3.13 -21.82
C LEU A 161 -9.67 4.46 -22.44
N PRO A 162 -9.97 4.75 -23.72
CA PRO A 162 -9.61 6.05 -24.33
C PRO A 162 -10.23 7.28 -23.66
N GLN A 163 -11.26 7.12 -22.83
CA GLN A 163 -11.97 8.23 -22.19
C GLN A 163 -11.29 8.72 -20.92
N PHE A 164 -10.31 7.95 -20.37
CA PHE A 164 -9.74 8.21 -19.06
C PHE A 164 -8.32 8.76 -19.14
N ASP A 165 -8.05 9.74 -18.31
CA ASP A 165 -6.77 10.42 -18.21
C ASP A 165 -5.91 9.81 -17.11
N ILE A 166 -6.56 9.34 -16.03
CA ILE A 166 -5.93 8.71 -14.87
C ILE A 166 -6.56 7.33 -14.69
N VAL A 167 -5.73 6.29 -14.59
CA VAL A 167 -6.16 4.89 -14.39
C VAL A 167 -5.44 4.34 -13.16
N ILE A 168 -6.20 3.81 -12.20
CA ILE A 168 -5.66 3.19 -10.98
C ILE A 168 -6.21 1.78 -10.90
N SER A 169 -5.32 0.79 -10.90
CA SER A 169 -5.67 -0.62 -10.87
C SER A 169 -5.18 -1.30 -9.60
N CYS A 170 -6.04 -2.09 -8.98
CA CYS A 170 -5.73 -2.97 -7.88
C CYS A 170 -6.75 -4.11 -7.84
N THR A 171 -6.43 -5.22 -8.50
CA THR A 171 -7.29 -6.41 -8.53
C THR A 171 -6.58 -7.65 -8.00
N ALA A 172 -7.31 -8.72 -7.82
CA ALA A 172 -6.77 -10.04 -7.49
C ALA A 172 -6.60 -10.90 -8.76
N SER A 173 -6.36 -10.29 -9.92
CA SER A 173 -6.12 -11.04 -11.16
C SER A 173 -4.74 -11.67 -11.12
N THR A 174 -4.65 -12.91 -11.59
CA THR A 174 -3.37 -13.61 -11.74
C THR A 174 -2.66 -13.29 -13.05
N LEU A 175 -3.37 -12.62 -13.98
CA LEU A 175 -2.86 -12.22 -15.29
C LEU A 175 -3.12 -10.73 -15.50
N PRO A 176 -2.26 -10.02 -16.24
CA PRO A 176 -2.48 -8.63 -16.58
C PRO A 176 -3.81 -8.41 -17.28
N LEU A 177 -4.54 -7.39 -16.87
CA LEU A 177 -5.81 -6.97 -17.45
C LEU A 177 -5.63 -5.94 -18.56
N ILE A 178 -4.53 -5.17 -18.48
CA ILE A 178 -4.21 -4.07 -19.41
C ILE A 178 -2.90 -4.40 -20.10
N GLY A 179 -3.01 -4.87 -21.34
CA GLY A 179 -1.87 -5.18 -22.20
C GLY A 179 -1.42 -3.98 -23.04
N LEU A 180 -0.18 -4.07 -23.55
CA LEU A 180 0.46 -3.07 -24.40
C LEU A 180 -0.45 -2.64 -25.57
N GLY A 181 -0.98 -3.60 -26.34
CA GLY A 181 -1.81 -3.30 -27.51
C GLY A 181 -3.12 -2.60 -27.20
N LEU A 182 -3.66 -2.79 -25.99
CA LEU A 182 -4.85 -2.08 -25.52
C LEU A 182 -4.53 -0.59 -25.31
N VAL A 183 -3.41 -0.31 -24.62
CA VAL A 183 -3.01 1.07 -24.33
C VAL A 183 -2.58 1.81 -25.59
N GLU A 184 -1.88 1.15 -26.52
CA GLU A 184 -1.54 1.75 -27.83
C GLU A 184 -2.77 2.20 -28.61
N ARG A 185 -3.82 1.36 -28.67
CA ARG A 185 -5.11 1.73 -29.30
C ARG A 185 -5.76 2.90 -28.58
N ALA A 186 -5.75 2.88 -27.26
CA ALA A 186 -6.31 3.98 -26.48
C ALA A 186 -5.58 5.29 -26.74
N LEU A 187 -4.25 5.31 -26.73
CA LEU A 187 -3.45 6.50 -27.03
C LEU A 187 -3.72 7.07 -28.42
N LYS A 188 -3.81 6.22 -29.45
CA LYS A 188 -4.17 6.66 -30.81
C LYS A 188 -5.55 7.32 -30.83
N ALA A 189 -6.55 6.71 -30.20
CA ALA A 189 -7.88 7.26 -30.10
C ALA A 189 -7.93 8.59 -29.33
N ARG A 190 -7.06 8.77 -28.35
CA ARG A 190 -6.88 9.98 -27.55
C ARG A 190 -6.06 11.08 -28.24
N ARG A 191 -5.57 10.83 -29.45
CA ARG A 191 -4.64 11.74 -30.15
C ARG A 191 -3.38 12.03 -29.31
N HIS A 192 -2.84 10.99 -28.69
CA HIS A 192 -1.66 11.01 -27.82
C HIS A 192 -1.72 11.96 -26.61
N LYS A 193 -2.93 12.27 -26.12
CA LYS A 193 -3.06 12.92 -24.82
C LYS A 193 -2.47 12.05 -23.73
N PRO A 194 -1.74 12.61 -22.76
CA PRO A 194 -1.07 11.85 -21.73
C PRO A 194 -2.04 11.01 -20.90
N MET A 195 -1.58 9.85 -20.44
CA MET A 195 -2.30 8.95 -19.57
C MET A 195 -1.41 8.61 -18.37
N PHE A 196 -1.91 8.86 -17.16
CA PHE A 196 -1.26 8.45 -15.93
C PHE A 196 -1.88 7.14 -15.44
N MET A 197 -1.06 6.14 -15.22
CA MET A 197 -1.50 4.82 -14.80
C MET A 197 -0.78 4.43 -13.50
N VAL A 198 -1.52 3.91 -12.53
CA VAL A 198 -0.98 3.40 -11.27
C VAL A 198 -1.40 1.95 -11.13
N ASP A 199 -0.43 1.05 -11.02
CA ASP A 199 -0.64 -0.36 -10.78
C ASP A 199 -0.27 -0.72 -9.35
N LEU A 200 -1.29 -0.96 -8.52
CA LEU A 200 -1.17 -1.32 -7.12
C LEU A 200 -1.37 -2.84 -6.89
N ALA A 201 -1.57 -3.61 -7.97
CA ALA A 201 -1.83 -5.03 -7.88
C ALA A 201 -0.55 -5.87 -7.76
N VAL A 202 -0.67 -6.98 -7.05
CA VAL A 202 0.33 -8.06 -6.97
C VAL A 202 -0.40 -9.40 -7.12
N PRO A 203 -0.18 -10.13 -8.23
CA PRO A 203 0.59 -9.78 -9.45
C PRO A 203 0.05 -8.54 -10.16
N ARG A 204 0.82 -7.99 -11.10
CA ARG A 204 0.50 -6.76 -11.81
C ARG A 204 -0.74 -6.90 -12.71
N ASP A 205 -1.58 -5.88 -12.68
CA ASP A 205 -2.73 -5.74 -13.59
C ASP A 205 -2.32 -5.15 -14.95
N ILE A 206 -1.18 -4.45 -15.03
CA ILE A 206 -0.71 -3.74 -16.22
C ILE A 206 0.61 -4.34 -16.70
N GLU A 207 0.70 -4.68 -17.98
CA GLU A 207 1.94 -5.18 -18.57
C GLU A 207 3.07 -4.16 -18.43
N ALA A 208 4.28 -4.63 -18.11
CA ALA A 208 5.43 -3.76 -17.87
C ALA A 208 5.85 -2.94 -19.11
N GLU A 209 5.62 -3.50 -20.28
CA GLU A 209 5.90 -2.91 -21.59
C GLU A 209 5.12 -1.62 -21.86
N VAL A 210 3.97 -1.44 -21.21
CA VAL A 210 3.14 -0.24 -21.27
C VAL A 210 3.93 1.01 -20.87
N ALA A 211 4.90 0.88 -19.96
CA ALA A 211 5.77 1.97 -19.53
C ALA A 211 6.67 2.52 -20.64
N ARG A 212 6.81 1.80 -21.76
CA ARG A 212 7.64 2.23 -22.92
C ARG A 212 6.89 3.11 -23.90
N LEU A 213 5.58 3.26 -23.75
CA LEU A 213 4.74 4.05 -24.66
C LEU A 213 4.89 5.54 -24.37
N ASP A 214 5.17 6.31 -25.41
CA ASP A 214 5.19 7.76 -25.32
C ASP A 214 3.81 8.30 -24.91
N GLY A 215 3.81 9.17 -23.92
CA GLY A 215 2.57 9.73 -23.35
C GLY A 215 1.93 8.86 -22.26
N VAL A 216 2.52 7.73 -21.87
CA VAL A 216 2.10 6.96 -20.70
C VAL A 216 3.07 7.17 -19.53
N PHE A 217 2.51 7.48 -18.38
CA PHE A 217 3.25 7.58 -17.12
C PHE A 217 2.75 6.44 -16.21
N LEU A 218 3.42 5.29 -16.27
CA LEU A 218 3.09 4.13 -15.45
C LEU A 218 3.90 4.18 -14.15
N CYS A 219 3.20 4.19 -13.02
CA CYS A 219 3.75 4.07 -11.69
C CYS A 219 3.32 2.74 -11.07
N LYS A 220 4.27 1.97 -10.58
CA LYS A 220 4.05 0.66 -9.94
C LYS A 220 4.00 0.82 -8.42
N VAL A 221 3.44 -0.19 -7.74
CA VAL A 221 3.33 -0.20 -6.28
C VAL A 221 4.67 0.03 -5.59
N ASP A 222 5.75 -0.59 -6.07
CA ASP A 222 7.10 -0.45 -5.50
C ASP A 222 7.64 1.00 -5.63
N GLU A 223 7.45 1.59 -6.79
CA GLU A 223 7.89 2.96 -7.07
C GLU A 223 7.10 3.96 -6.22
N LEU A 224 5.80 3.73 -6.07
CA LEU A 224 4.95 4.55 -5.22
C LEU A 224 5.34 4.41 -3.74
N ALA A 225 5.65 3.20 -3.28
CA ALA A 225 6.13 2.94 -1.92
C ALA A 225 7.46 3.67 -1.64
N GLN A 226 8.39 3.70 -2.60
CA GLN A 226 9.64 4.46 -2.49
C GLN A 226 9.39 5.97 -2.37
N VAL A 227 8.44 6.51 -3.13
CA VAL A 227 8.04 7.94 -3.04
C VAL A 227 7.48 8.27 -1.66
N VAL A 228 6.66 7.38 -1.10
CA VAL A 228 6.11 7.54 0.26
C VAL A 228 7.23 7.48 1.30
N GLN A 229 8.11 6.50 1.21
CA GLN A 229 9.22 6.32 2.15
C GLN A 229 10.15 7.54 2.16
N ALA A 230 10.59 8.00 0.99
CA ALA A 230 11.40 9.21 0.85
C ALA A 230 10.69 10.46 1.42
N GLY A 231 9.36 10.54 1.30
CA GLY A 231 8.57 11.62 1.88
C GLY A 231 8.55 11.58 3.40
N LEU A 232 8.46 10.40 4.00
CA LEU A 232 8.49 10.21 5.45
C LEU A 232 9.87 10.55 6.03
N GLU A 233 10.94 10.09 5.40
CA GLU A 233 12.32 10.38 5.81
C GLU A 233 12.61 11.88 5.79
N ARG A 234 12.13 12.61 4.77
CA ARG A 234 12.27 14.07 4.72
C ARG A 234 11.50 14.77 5.83
N ARG A 235 10.31 14.30 6.20
CA ARG A 235 9.54 14.86 7.31
C ARG A 235 10.25 14.61 8.63
N GLN A 236 10.70 13.37 8.89
CA GLN A 236 11.45 13.03 10.08
C GLN A 236 12.76 13.82 10.21
N ALA A 237 13.45 14.06 9.08
CA ALA A 237 14.65 14.91 9.06
C ALA A 237 14.33 16.41 9.33
N ALA A 238 13.17 16.88 8.89
CA ALA A 238 12.71 18.25 9.14
C ALA A 238 12.16 18.44 10.57
N GLU A 239 11.59 17.40 11.16
CA GLU A 239 11.08 17.37 12.53
C GLU A 239 12.15 16.97 13.57
N ALA A 240 13.32 16.51 13.12
CA ALA A 240 14.45 16.31 14.01
C ALA A 240 14.75 17.67 14.68
N PRO A 241 14.74 17.76 16.04
CA PRO A 241 15.01 19.01 16.72
C PRO A 241 16.36 19.50 16.21
N GLN A 242 16.39 20.69 15.61
CA GLN A 242 17.62 21.44 15.51
C GLN A 242 18.11 21.55 16.96
N GLU A 243 19.22 20.91 17.30
CA GLU A 243 19.80 21.08 18.63
C GLU A 243 19.86 22.59 18.86
N PRO A 244 19.18 23.10 19.88
CA PRO A 244 19.33 24.52 20.21
C PRO A 244 20.81 24.67 20.57
N ALA A 245 21.46 25.60 19.89
CA ALA A 245 22.83 25.99 20.20
C ALA A 245 22.97 26.05 21.73
N ARG A 246 23.85 25.22 22.28
CA ARG A 246 24.13 25.01 23.68
C ARG A 246 23.80 26.21 24.56
N SER A 247 22.66 26.16 25.24
CA SER A 247 22.51 26.81 26.52
C SER A 247 22.88 25.81 27.60
N ALA A 248 24.15 25.82 27.98
CA ALA A 248 24.75 24.94 28.99
C ALA A 248 24.38 25.35 30.41
N GLU A 249 23.15 25.79 30.68
CA GLU A 249 22.72 26.20 31.99
C GLU A 249 21.26 25.84 32.23
N ARG A 250 20.97 24.61 32.66
CA ARG A 250 19.71 24.35 33.38
C ARG A 250 19.53 22.97 34.04
N TYR A 251 20.55 22.19 34.31
CA TYR A 251 20.38 21.04 35.19
C TYR A 251 21.61 20.94 36.13
N PRO A 252 21.48 21.25 37.42
CA PRO A 252 22.61 21.25 38.36
C PRO A 252 22.93 19.87 38.93
N ASP A 253 22.25 18.79 38.54
CA ASP A 253 22.44 17.48 39.16
C ASP A 253 23.18 16.51 38.22
N ALA A 254 24.43 16.18 38.60
CA ALA A 254 25.30 15.29 37.84
C ALA A 254 24.72 13.87 37.67
N ALA A 255 23.89 13.43 38.61
CA ALA A 255 23.23 12.11 38.56
C ALA A 255 22.17 12.06 37.44
N VAL A 256 21.35 13.10 37.29
CA VAL A 256 20.35 13.21 36.21
C VAL A 256 21.02 13.30 34.83
N GLN A 257 22.20 13.94 34.76
CA GLN A 257 22.96 13.98 33.50
C GLN A 257 23.59 12.62 33.16
N ALA A 258 23.96 11.81 34.13
CA ALA A 258 24.46 10.47 33.91
C ALA A 258 23.35 9.54 33.40
N GLU A 259 22.18 9.53 34.02
CA GLU A 259 21.02 8.75 33.57
C GLU A 259 20.55 9.15 32.16
N LEU A 260 20.53 10.44 31.83
CA LEU A 260 20.21 10.93 30.49
C LEU A 260 21.25 10.50 29.44
N ARG A 261 22.53 10.40 29.81
CA ARG A 261 23.59 9.88 28.94
C ARG A 261 23.45 8.38 28.69
N GLU A 262 23.14 7.60 29.72
CA GLU A 262 22.89 6.15 29.59
C GLU A 262 21.63 5.87 28.73
N ALA A 263 20.54 6.58 28.98
CA ALA A 263 19.32 6.47 28.19
C ALA A 263 19.54 6.84 26.70
N ARG A 264 20.35 7.86 26.43
CA ARG A 264 20.74 8.26 25.06
C ARG A 264 21.67 7.25 24.39
N ALA A 265 22.58 6.63 25.13
CA ALA A 265 23.45 5.57 24.61
C ALA A 265 22.65 4.33 24.26
N ALA A 266 21.74 3.88 25.12
CA ALA A 266 20.86 2.76 24.87
C ALA A 266 19.91 2.99 23.67
N ALA A 267 19.38 4.21 23.52
CA ALA A 267 18.58 4.58 22.37
C ALA A 267 19.38 4.62 21.05
N LYS A 268 20.65 4.99 21.11
CA LYS A 268 21.56 4.99 19.96
C LYS A 268 21.94 3.57 19.54
N GLU A 269 22.19 2.68 20.50
CA GLU A 269 22.45 1.26 20.22
C GLU A 269 21.22 0.55 19.65
N ALA A 270 20.04 0.80 20.19
CA ALA A 270 18.79 0.27 19.66
C ALA A 270 18.53 0.74 18.22
N ARG A 271 18.86 1.99 17.89
CA ARG A 271 18.77 2.52 16.52
C ARG A 271 19.83 1.92 15.59
N ALA A 272 21.03 1.68 16.05
CA ALA A 272 22.10 1.04 15.29
C ALA A 272 21.74 -0.42 14.97
N ALA A 273 21.28 -1.17 15.97
CA ALA A 273 20.81 -2.54 15.79
C ALA A 273 19.61 -2.64 14.84
N ALA A 274 18.69 -1.65 14.87
CA ALA A 274 17.58 -1.57 13.92
C ALA A 274 18.04 -1.21 12.50
N ALA A 275 19.12 -0.42 12.35
CA ALA A 275 19.70 -0.08 11.05
C ALA A 275 20.51 -1.27 10.46
N GLU A 276 21.24 -2.00 11.26
CA GLU A 276 21.97 -3.22 10.84
C GLU A 276 21.01 -4.34 10.44
N ALA A 277 19.90 -4.51 11.14
CA ALA A 277 18.85 -5.45 10.75
C ALA A 277 18.17 -5.08 9.41
N LYS A 278 18.22 -3.80 9.00
CA LYS A 278 17.75 -3.33 7.69
C LYS A 278 18.74 -3.54 6.55
N THR A 279 20.04 -3.62 6.84
CA THR A 279 21.10 -3.77 5.81
C THR A 279 21.43 -5.24 5.55
N ALA A 280 20.96 -6.16 6.39
CA ALA A 280 21.13 -7.61 6.27
C ALA A 280 19.96 -8.32 5.58
N GLN A 281 19.06 -7.56 4.95
CA GLN A 281 17.99 -8.00 4.04
C GLN A 281 18.23 -7.42 2.64
#